data_53db4758a60c6435c7a16e3255ab5d4d
#
_entry.id   53db4758a60c6435c7a16e3255ab5d4d
#
_cell.length_a   1.000
_cell.length_b   1.000
_cell.length_c   1.000
_cell.angle_alpha   90.00
_cell.angle_beta   90.00
_cell.angle_gamma   90.00
#
_symmetry.space_group_name_H-M   'P 1'
#
loop_
_entity.id
_entity.type
_entity.pdbx_description
1 polymer ?
#
loop_
_entity_poly.entity_id
_entity_poly.type
_entity_poly.pdbx_seq_one_letter_code
_entity_poly.pdbx_strand_id
1 'polypeptide(L)'
;DHVGQWASDIGGAWAYWPQEALQELLAAGETEEGYDGVPFFSTAHPIIPGISTSGTASNLFTSKPLTFANFTDGVAAIQNIPGPGGVKRFLKPFRLLHGNSNKKNALEILTAMQIGDSTGDGRSGSKTNVITQYGFEAPRCMQDHPDDGSWYIQCKVLSAPFKQPFVRLMRKPLEVNTFAAVSSAELNRKKVFEYNADARVSMNFGEWSALFKFKP
;
A
#
# COMPACT_ATOMS: atom_id res chain seq x y z
N ASP A 1 5.74 -19.60 32.22
CA ASP A 1 5.52 -20.70 31.27
C ASP A 1 6.08 -20.29 29.90
N HIS A 2 7.35 -20.68 29.65
CA HIS A 2 8.07 -20.27 28.41
C HIS A 2 7.41 -20.76 27.13
N VAL A 3 6.64 -21.82 27.18
CA VAL A 3 5.96 -22.39 26.00
C VAL A 3 4.76 -21.55 25.58
N GLY A 4 3.97 -21.09 26.54
CA GLY A 4 2.84 -20.19 26.26
C GLY A 4 3.33 -18.84 25.69
N GLN A 5 4.46 -18.36 26.19
CA GLN A 5 5.08 -17.14 25.68
C GLN A 5 5.58 -17.29 24.23
N TRP A 6 6.26 -18.40 23.91
CA TRP A 6 6.72 -18.70 22.55
C TRP A 6 5.56 -18.78 21.54
N ALA A 7 4.46 -19.45 21.90
CA ALA A 7 3.28 -19.51 21.03
C ALA A 7 2.65 -18.14 20.81
N SER A 8 2.63 -17.29 21.85
CA SER A 8 2.16 -15.90 21.76
C SER A 8 3.06 -15.06 20.86
N ASP A 9 4.38 -15.20 20.97
CA ASP A 9 5.37 -14.46 20.18
C ASP A 9 5.28 -14.82 18.70
N ILE A 10 5.08 -16.10 18.36
CA ILE A 10 4.84 -16.55 16.98
C ILE A 10 3.53 -15.95 16.45
N GLY A 11 2.47 -15.97 17.25
CA GLY A 11 1.20 -15.34 16.88
C GLY A 11 1.34 -13.85 16.62
N GLY A 12 2.12 -13.16 17.46
CA GLY A 12 2.48 -11.75 17.30
C GLY A 12 3.24 -11.49 15.99
N ALA A 13 4.33 -12.23 15.75
CA ALA A 13 5.13 -12.13 14.53
C ALA A 13 4.28 -12.39 13.28
N TRP A 14 3.42 -13.38 13.30
CA TRP A 14 2.50 -13.68 12.21
C TRP A 14 1.51 -12.52 11.92
N ALA A 15 1.07 -11.83 12.95
CA ALA A 15 0.18 -10.67 12.79
C ALA A 15 0.89 -9.47 12.12
N TYR A 16 2.21 -9.31 12.31
CA TYR A 16 3.02 -8.27 11.68
C TYR A 16 3.45 -8.61 10.25
N TRP A 17 3.60 -9.89 9.92
CA TRP A 17 4.09 -10.33 8.61
C TRP A 17 3.40 -9.66 7.41
N PRO A 18 2.06 -9.46 7.35
CA PRO A 18 1.44 -8.80 6.21
C PRO A 18 1.88 -7.34 6.02
N GLN A 19 2.26 -6.67 7.10
CA GLN A 19 2.76 -5.30 7.03
C GLN A 19 4.20 -5.27 6.49
N GLU A 20 5.06 -6.17 6.94
CA GLU A 20 6.43 -6.33 6.43
C GLU A 20 6.41 -6.67 4.94
N ALA A 21 5.65 -7.69 4.54
CA ALA A 21 5.51 -8.09 3.15
C ALA A 21 4.97 -6.97 2.25
N LEU A 22 4.04 -6.14 2.76
CA LEU A 22 3.56 -4.98 2.03
C LEU A 22 4.68 -3.94 1.80
N GLN A 23 5.52 -3.72 2.78
CA GLN A 23 6.62 -2.76 2.67
C GLN A 23 7.72 -3.24 1.73
N GLU A 24 8.04 -4.54 1.76
CA GLU A 24 8.95 -5.17 0.80
C GLU A 24 8.43 -5.00 -0.64
N LEU A 25 7.15 -5.26 -0.88
CA LEU A 25 6.54 -5.04 -2.19
C LEU A 25 6.56 -3.57 -2.62
N LEU A 26 6.29 -2.64 -1.70
CA LEU A 26 6.35 -1.21 -2.01
C LEU A 26 7.79 -0.77 -2.37
N ALA A 27 8.80 -1.32 -1.72
CA ALA A 27 10.21 -1.07 -2.02
C ALA A 27 10.60 -1.67 -3.38
N ALA A 28 10.19 -2.92 -3.65
CA ALA A 28 10.51 -3.64 -4.88
C ALA A 28 9.70 -3.17 -6.10
N GLY A 29 8.61 -2.44 -5.89
CA GLY A 29 7.66 -2.11 -6.95
C GLY A 29 8.18 -1.25 -8.10
N GLU A 30 9.36 -0.61 -7.97
CA GLU A 30 10.01 0.10 -9.08
C GLU A 30 10.92 -0.82 -9.91
N THR A 31 11.20 -2.03 -9.44
CA THR A 31 12.10 -2.98 -10.09
C THR A 31 11.42 -4.29 -10.49
N GLU A 32 10.47 -4.75 -9.71
CA GLU A 32 9.74 -5.99 -9.97
C GLU A 32 8.55 -5.77 -10.88
N GLU A 33 8.41 -6.64 -11.87
CA GLU A 33 7.38 -6.57 -12.91
C GLU A 33 6.00 -6.95 -12.36
N GLY A 34 5.01 -6.19 -12.78
CA GLY A 34 3.60 -6.49 -12.60
C GLY A 34 3.07 -7.50 -13.65
N TYR A 35 1.77 -7.70 -13.66
CA TYR A 35 1.10 -8.61 -14.60
C TYR A 35 1.16 -8.15 -16.07
N ASP A 36 1.51 -6.92 -16.32
CA ASP A 36 1.59 -6.27 -17.64
C ASP A 36 3.02 -6.24 -18.21
N GLY A 37 4.00 -6.86 -17.51
CA GLY A 37 5.38 -7.00 -17.96
C GLY A 37 6.22 -5.73 -17.79
N VAL A 38 5.75 -4.77 -17.01
CA VAL A 38 6.54 -3.58 -16.60
C VAL A 38 6.59 -3.50 -15.08
N PRO A 39 7.55 -2.75 -14.49
CA PRO A 39 7.59 -2.57 -13.04
C PRO A 39 6.27 -2.07 -12.48
N PHE A 40 5.88 -2.53 -11.29
CA PHE A 40 4.60 -2.19 -10.69
C PHE A 40 4.39 -0.67 -10.52
N PHE A 41 5.46 0.07 -10.19
CA PHE A 41 5.47 1.52 -10.28
C PHE A 41 6.25 1.94 -11.52
N SER A 42 5.53 2.39 -12.53
CA SER A 42 6.10 2.76 -13.83
C SER A 42 5.41 3.98 -14.42
N THR A 43 6.14 4.69 -15.27
CA THR A 43 5.59 5.79 -16.07
C THR A 43 4.96 5.34 -17.38
N ALA A 44 5.05 4.03 -17.71
CA ALA A 44 4.74 3.52 -19.03
C ALA A 44 3.92 2.21 -19.02
N HIS A 45 2.94 2.10 -18.12
CA HIS A 45 2.00 0.97 -18.14
C HIS A 45 1.20 0.96 -19.44
N PRO A 46 1.13 -0.17 -20.16
CA PRO A 46 0.28 -0.28 -21.33
C PRO A 46 -1.20 -0.14 -20.92
N ILE A 47 -1.96 0.67 -21.65
CA ILE A 47 -3.40 0.86 -21.38
C ILE A 47 -4.15 -0.46 -21.55
N ILE A 48 -3.77 -1.25 -22.54
CA ILE A 48 -4.25 -2.62 -22.77
C ILE A 48 -3.04 -3.54 -22.73
N PRO A 49 -2.94 -4.44 -21.74
CA PRO A 49 -1.84 -5.40 -21.65
C PRO A 49 -1.70 -6.23 -22.92
N GLY A 50 -0.47 -6.42 -23.41
CA GLY A 50 -0.19 -7.17 -24.62
C GLY A 50 -0.37 -6.42 -25.93
N ILE A 51 -0.83 -5.16 -25.91
CA ILE A 51 -0.99 -4.32 -27.13
C ILE A 51 -0.09 -3.08 -27.00
N SER A 52 1.08 -3.12 -27.63
CA SER A 52 2.08 -2.06 -27.58
C SER A 52 1.62 -0.71 -28.16
N THR A 53 0.64 -0.72 -29.08
CA THR A 53 0.08 0.49 -29.72
C THR A 53 -1.05 1.15 -28.94
N SER A 54 -1.43 0.62 -27.77
CA SER A 54 -2.56 1.10 -26.99
C SER A 54 -2.33 2.42 -26.26
N GLY A 55 -1.09 2.94 -26.27
CA GLY A 55 -0.67 4.08 -25.45
C GLY A 55 -0.26 3.63 -24.03
N THR A 56 0.24 4.58 -23.26
CA THR A 56 0.74 4.31 -21.89
C THR A 56 0.08 5.20 -20.86
N ALA A 57 0.08 4.72 -19.61
CA ALA A 57 -0.38 5.44 -18.44
C ALA A 57 0.68 5.32 -17.32
N SER A 58 0.72 6.28 -16.40
CA SER A 58 1.69 6.32 -15.31
C SER A 58 1.00 6.13 -13.97
N ASN A 59 1.61 5.35 -13.08
CA ASN A 59 1.30 5.34 -11.66
C ASN A 59 2.49 5.77 -10.78
N LEU A 60 3.57 6.28 -11.40
CA LEU A 60 4.75 6.81 -10.74
C LEU A 60 4.94 8.29 -11.11
N PHE A 61 5.02 9.15 -10.11
CA PHE A 61 5.24 10.59 -10.26
C PHE A 61 6.46 11.01 -9.46
N THR A 62 7.42 11.67 -10.10
CA THR A 62 8.66 12.16 -9.49
C THR A 62 8.62 13.67 -9.26
N SER A 63 9.47 14.18 -8.37
CA SER A 63 9.53 15.61 -7.99
C SER A 63 8.21 16.14 -7.46
N LYS A 64 7.52 15.33 -6.65
CA LYS A 64 6.21 15.62 -6.06
C LYS A 64 6.23 15.40 -4.54
N PRO A 65 6.94 16.26 -3.75
CA PRO A 65 6.85 16.19 -2.29
C PRO A 65 5.39 16.37 -1.83
N LEU A 66 5.05 15.82 -0.68
CA LEU A 66 3.69 15.89 -0.14
C LEU A 66 3.35 17.32 0.31
N THR A 67 2.72 18.05 -0.58
CA THR A 67 2.17 19.40 -0.35
C THR A 67 0.70 19.41 -0.76
N PHE A 68 -0.05 20.41 -0.31
CA PHE A 68 -1.45 20.57 -0.72
C PHE A 68 -1.62 20.66 -2.24
N ALA A 69 -0.76 21.42 -2.92
CA ALA A 69 -0.80 21.58 -4.37
C ALA A 69 -0.52 20.25 -5.08
N ASN A 70 0.58 19.57 -4.73
CA ASN A 70 0.93 18.29 -5.34
C ASN A 70 -0.10 17.20 -5.07
N PHE A 71 -0.76 17.24 -3.90
CA PHE A 71 -1.82 16.30 -3.57
C PHE A 71 -3.06 16.53 -4.47
N THR A 72 -3.50 17.77 -4.63
CA THR A 72 -4.64 18.11 -5.51
C THR A 72 -4.34 17.79 -6.97
N ASP A 73 -3.14 18.12 -7.46
CA ASP A 73 -2.68 17.77 -8.80
C ASP A 73 -2.63 16.27 -9.01
N GLY A 74 -2.13 15.53 -8.01
CA GLY A 74 -2.09 14.07 -8.01
C GLY A 74 -3.46 13.43 -8.12
N VAL A 75 -4.43 13.91 -7.33
CA VAL A 75 -5.82 13.44 -7.42
C VAL A 75 -6.41 13.71 -8.79
N ALA A 76 -6.19 14.91 -9.36
CA ALA A 76 -6.66 15.27 -10.69
C ALA A 76 -5.99 14.41 -11.78
N ALA A 77 -4.68 14.16 -11.68
CA ALA A 77 -3.95 13.31 -12.61
C ALA A 77 -4.49 11.87 -12.61
N ILE A 78 -4.75 11.29 -11.41
CA ILE A 78 -5.32 9.95 -11.25
C ILE A 78 -6.69 9.85 -11.92
N GLN A 79 -7.56 10.84 -11.73
CA GLN A 79 -8.90 10.83 -12.32
C GLN A 79 -8.89 11.01 -13.85
N ASN A 80 -7.79 11.49 -14.41
CA ASN A 80 -7.61 11.68 -15.84
C ASN A 80 -6.89 10.53 -16.54
N ILE A 81 -6.54 9.45 -15.83
CA ILE A 81 -5.82 8.31 -16.40
C ILE A 81 -6.64 7.67 -17.53
N PRO A 82 -6.04 7.49 -18.72
CA PRO A 82 -6.71 6.88 -19.85
C PRO A 82 -6.94 5.39 -19.60
N GLY A 83 -8.07 4.91 -20.07
CA GLY A 83 -8.42 3.50 -20.12
C GLY A 83 -8.62 3.01 -21.54
N PRO A 84 -8.96 1.73 -21.72
CA PRO A 84 -9.21 1.14 -23.02
C PRO A 84 -10.26 1.92 -23.82
N GLY A 85 -10.02 2.08 -25.13
CA GLY A 85 -10.96 2.77 -26.02
C GLY A 85 -11.03 4.30 -25.87
N GLY A 86 -10.02 4.91 -25.21
CA GLY A 86 -9.97 6.37 -25.01
C GLY A 86 -10.87 6.90 -23.89
N VAL A 87 -11.60 6.04 -23.21
CA VAL A 87 -12.41 6.40 -22.03
C VAL A 87 -11.51 6.44 -20.82
N LYS A 88 -11.70 7.42 -19.91
CA LYS A 88 -10.95 7.48 -18.66
C LYS A 88 -11.24 6.26 -17.78
N ARG A 89 -10.23 5.78 -17.05
CA ARG A 89 -10.46 4.77 -16.00
C ARG A 89 -11.29 5.40 -14.89
N PHE A 90 -12.33 4.69 -14.44
CA PHE A 90 -13.18 5.15 -13.34
C PHE A 90 -12.48 4.84 -12.01
N LEU A 91 -11.52 5.70 -11.63
CA LEU A 91 -10.75 5.59 -10.40
C LEU A 91 -11.29 6.54 -9.35
N LYS A 92 -11.52 6.04 -8.15
CA LYS A 92 -11.90 6.84 -6.99
C LYS A 92 -10.76 6.79 -5.96
N PRO A 93 -9.93 7.85 -5.86
CA PRO A 93 -8.98 7.99 -4.77
C PRO A 93 -9.73 7.99 -3.43
N PHE A 94 -9.22 7.26 -2.43
CA PHE A 94 -9.91 7.17 -1.15
C PHE A 94 -9.00 7.13 0.06
N ARG A 95 -7.71 6.82 -0.09
CA ARG A 95 -6.78 6.73 1.03
C ARG A 95 -5.40 7.25 0.66
N LEU A 96 -4.82 8.04 1.58
CA LEU A 96 -3.43 8.48 1.53
C LEU A 96 -2.58 7.57 2.42
N LEU A 97 -1.50 6.99 1.85
CA LEU A 97 -0.49 6.25 2.59
C LEU A 97 0.81 7.08 2.61
N HIS A 98 1.53 7.09 3.71
CA HIS A 98 2.74 7.89 3.84
C HIS A 98 3.71 7.29 4.88
N GLY A 99 5.00 7.63 4.78
CA GLY A 99 5.99 7.37 5.81
C GLY A 99 5.92 8.34 6.98
N ASN A 100 6.78 8.14 7.97
CA ASN A 100 6.78 8.95 9.19
C ASN A 100 7.08 10.44 8.94
N SER A 101 7.98 10.75 8.00
CA SER A 101 8.38 12.13 7.66
C SER A 101 7.21 12.96 7.15
N ASN A 102 6.27 12.35 6.46
CA ASN A 102 5.10 13.00 5.87
C ASN A 102 3.86 13.05 6.77
N LYS A 103 3.94 12.54 8.01
CA LYS A 103 2.78 12.43 8.92
C LYS A 103 2.10 13.77 9.19
N LYS A 104 2.87 14.80 9.46
CA LYS A 104 2.33 16.16 9.72
C LYS A 104 1.59 16.67 8.48
N ASN A 105 2.25 16.66 7.32
CA ASN A 105 1.68 17.16 6.07
C ASN A 105 0.41 16.38 5.67
N ALA A 106 0.40 15.06 5.84
CA ALA A 106 -0.75 14.22 5.54
C ALA A 106 -1.97 14.57 6.40
N LEU A 107 -1.76 14.79 7.70
CA LEU A 107 -2.82 15.21 8.60
C LEU A 107 -3.32 16.63 8.25
N GLU A 108 -2.43 17.59 8.04
CA GLU A 108 -2.81 18.95 7.66
C GLU A 108 -3.62 18.96 6.36
N ILE A 109 -3.20 18.22 5.33
CA ILE A 109 -3.91 18.17 4.04
C ILE A 109 -5.32 17.59 4.19
N LEU A 110 -5.49 16.51 4.95
CA LEU A 110 -6.77 15.78 4.99
C LEU A 110 -7.71 16.25 6.11
N THR A 111 -7.20 16.85 7.18
CA THR A 111 -8.04 17.18 8.35
C THR A 111 -8.13 18.65 8.70
N ALA A 112 -7.20 19.51 8.25
CA ALA A 112 -7.28 20.92 8.53
C ALA A 112 -8.52 21.55 7.87
N MET A 113 -9.28 22.33 8.62
CA MET A 113 -10.45 23.05 8.09
C MET A 113 -10.04 24.22 7.17
N GLN A 114 -8.91 24.85 7.49
CA GLN A 114 -8.36 25.98 6.75
C GLN A 114 -6.91 25.74 6.39
N ILE A 115 -6.53 26.20 5.23
CA ILE A 115 -5.15 26.14 4.71
C ILE A 115 -4.67 27.54 4.41
N GLY A 116 -3.36 27.76 4.59
CA GLY A 116 -2.74 29.04 4.24
C GLY A 116 -2.91 29.33 2.75
N ASP A 117 -3.33 30.52 2.42
CA ASP A 117 -3.37 31.02 1.06
C ASP A 117 -2.19 31.98 0.88
N SER A 118 -1.14 31.53 0.20
CA SER A 118 -0.05 32.38 -0.24
C SER A 118 -0.42 32.95 -1.61
N THR A 119 -1.33 33.90 -1.63
CA THR A 119 -1.50 34.76 -2.80
C THR A 119 -0.22 35.56 -2.97
N GLY A 120 0.37 35.57 -4.18
CA GLY A 120 1.67 36.19 -4.47
C GLY A 120 1.74 37.73 -4.26
N ASP A 121 0.73 38.34 -3.64
CA ASP A 121 0.65 39.75 -3.26
C ASP A 121 1.17 40.08 -1.85
N GLY A 122 1.78 39.08 -1.17
CA GLY A 122 2.36 39.24 0.18
C GLY A 122 1.33 39.27 1.31
N ARG A 123 0.07 39.03 1.02
CA ARG A 123 -0.98 38.89 2.05
C ARG A 123 -1.14 37.42 2.44
N SER A 124 -0.94 37.13 3.72
CA SER A 124 -1.20 35.82 4.29
C SER A 124 -2.70 35.69 4.54
N GLY A 125 -3.39 34.99 3.68
CA GLY A 125 -4.80 34.65 3.81
C GLY A 125 -4.99 33.20 4.26
N SER A 126 -6.20 32.84 4.69
CA SER A 126 -6.61 31.46 4.88
C SER A 126 -7.82 31.15 4.00
N LYS A 127 -7.85 29.97 3.41
CA LYS A 127 -8.98 29.48 2.61
C LYS A 127 -9.48 28.14 3.14
N THR A 128 -10.75 27.88 2.91
CA THR A 128 -11.37 26.61 3.29
C THR A 128 -10.70 25.44 2.57
N ASN A 129 -10.38 24.40 3.32
CA ASN A 129 -9.83 23.16 2.74
C ASN A 129 -10.95 22.35 2.08
N VAL A 130 -10.99 22.35 0.74
CA VAL A 130 -11.98 21.60 -0.03
C VAL A 130 -11.68 20.09 -0.12
N ILE A 131 -10.46 19.67 0.21
CA ILE A 131 -10.07 18.24 0.15
C ILE A 131 -10.87 17.43 1.17
N THR A 132 -11.28 18.01 2.29
CA THR A 132 -12.13 17.35 3.28
C THR A 132 -13.45 16.84 2.69
N GLN A 133 -13.90 17.41 1.57
CA GLN A 133 -15.13 17.02 0.86
C GLN A 133 -14.88 15.90 -0.18
N TYR A 134 -13.64 15.54 -0.49
CA TYR A 134 -13.33 14.49 -1.47
C TYR A 134 -13.61 13.08 -0.96
N GLY A 135 -13.92 12.93 0.33
CA GLY A 135 -14.28 11.65 0.94
C GLY A 135 -13.09 10.71 1.10
N PHE A 136 -11.90 11.26 1.37
CA PHE A 136 -10.74 10.48 1.78
C PHE A 136 -10.96 9.90 3.18
N GLU A 137 -10.51 8.67 3.35
CA GLU A 137 -10.37 8.07 4.67
C GLU A 137 -9.18 8.72 5.41
N ALA A 138 -9.10 8.54 6.74
CA ALA A 138 -7.96 9.00 7.53
C ALA A 138 -6.63 8.51 6.91
N PRO A 139 -5.59 9.37 6.88
CA PRO A 139 -4.30 9.00 6.32
C PRO A 139 -3.69 7.85 7.12
N ARG A 140 -3.01 6.94 6.44
CA ARG A 140 -2.38 5.78 7.06
C ARG A 140 -0.88 5.89 7.03
N CYS A 141 -0.27 5.95 8.21
CA CYS A 141 1.18 5.94 8.36
C CYS A 141 1.72 4.51 8.22
N MET A 142 2.74 4.35 7.40
CA MET A 142 3.54 3.14 7.29
C MET A 142 4.86 3.38 8.03
N GLN A 143 4.97 2.88 9.28
CA GLN A 143 6.06 3.26 10.21
C GLN A 143 7.45 2.84 9.73
N ASP A 144 7.55 1.65 9.12
CA ASP A 144 8.84 1.08 8.69
C ASP A 144 9.03 1.19 7.16
N HIS A 145 8.44 2.22 6.56
CA HIS A 145 8.53 2.40 5.11
C HIS A 145 9.97 2.74 4.70
N PRO A 146 10.60 1.96 3.77
CA PRO A 146 12.01 2.15 3.40
C PRO A 146 12.28 3.49 2.69
N ASP A 147 11.28 4.05 2.02
CA ASP A 147 11.33 5.36 1.35
C ASP A 147 10.37 6.33 2.07
N ASP A 148 10.82 6.84 3.21
CA ASP A 148 9.99 7.65 4.12
C ASP A 148 9.51 8.98 3.50
N GLY A 149 10.20 9.49 2.47
CA GLY A 149 9.82 10.70 1.73
C GLY A 149 8.67 10.49 0.74
N SER A 150 8.48 9.28 0.25
CA SER A 150 7.43 8.94 -0.71
C SER A 150 6.05 8.87 -0.05
N TRP A 151 5.03 9.13 -0.86
CA TRP A 151 3.64 8.98 -0.46
C TRP A 151 2.82 8.35 -1.58
N TYR A 152 1.68 7.78 -1.21
CA TYR A 152 0.87 6.99 -2.13
C TYR A 152 -0.61 7.35 -2.00
N ILE A 153 -1.30 7.31 -3.13
CA ILE A 153 -2.77 7.40 -3.16
C ILE A 153 -3.32 6.05 -3.58
N GLN A 154 -4.10 5.45 -2.70
CA GLN A 154 -4.84 4.23 -2.99
C GLN A 154 -6.20 4.57 -3.60
N CYS A 155 -6.55 3.86 -4.67
CA CYS A 155 -7.76 4.08 -5.44
C CYS A 155 -8.65 2.83 -5.48
N LYS A 156 -9.96 3.06 -5.52
CA LYS A 156 -10.93 2.03 -5.88
C LYS A 156 -11.16 2.08 -7.39
N VAL A 157 -11.03 0.95 -8.05
CA VAL A 157 -11.34 0.81 -9.47
C VAL A 157 -12.83 0.55 -9.58
N LEU A 158 -13.64 1.56 -9.91
CA LEU A 158 -15.11 1.46 -9.88
C LEU A 158 -15.67 0.48 -10.90
N SER A 159 -14.99 0.30 -12.04
CA SER A 159 -15.35 -0.67 -13.07
C SER A 159 -15.03 -2.13 -12.69
N ALA A 160 -14.20 -2.35 -11.67
CA ALA A 160 -13.78 -3.66 -11.23
C ALA A 160 -13.40 -3.63 -9.73
N PRO A 161 -14.37 -3.63 -8.82
CA PRO A 161 -14.15 -3.41 -7.39
C PRO A 161 -13.27 -4.47 -6.71
N PHE A 162 -13.06 -5.62 -7.36
CA PHE A 162 -12.18 -6.68 -6.87
C PHE A 162 -10.70 -6.43 -7.17
N LYS A 163 -10.37 -5.46 -8.01
CA LYS A 163 -8.99 -5.12 -8.35
C LYS A 163 -8.35 -4.36 -7.21
N GLN A 164 -7.38 -5.00 -6.57
CA GLN A 164 -6.60 -4.46 -5.47
C GLN A 164 -5.14 -4.30 -5.91
N PRO A 165 -4.38 -3.36 -5.31
CA PRO A 165 -2.97 -3.16 -5.66
C PRO A 165 -2.08 -4.35 -5.26
N PHE A 166 -2.45 -5.05 -4.20
CA PHE A 166 -1.75 -6.23 -3.71
C PHE A 166 -2.74 -7.37 -3.47
N VAL A 167 -2.28 -8.59 -3.75
CA VAL A 167 -3.06 -9.81 -3.56
C VAL A 167 -2.35 -10.70 -2.57
N ARG A 168 -3.02 -11.04 -1.47
CA ARG A 168 -2.55 -12.01 -0.50
C ARG A 168 -3.19 -13.36 -0.78
N LEU A 169 -2.37 -14.34 -1.09
CA LEU A 169 -2.78 -15.73 -1.30
C LEU A 169 -2.44 -16.54 -0.05
N MET A 170 -3.45 -17.00 0.67
CA MET A 170 -3.29 -17.84 1.84
C MET A 170 -3.67 -19.28 1.49
N ARG A 171 -2.66 -20.14 1.35
CA ARG A 171 -2.87 -21.57 1.13
C ARG A 171 -3.09 -22.33 2.43
N LYS A 172 -2.34 -21.94 3.47
CA LYS A 172 -2.44 -22.54 4.81
C LYS A 172 -2.33 -21.42 5.85
N PRO A 173 -3.32 -21.27 6.75
CA PRO A 173 -3.20 -20.34 7.88
C PRO A 173 -2.11 -20.82 8.86
N LEU A 174 -1.71 -19.95 9.79
CA LEU A 174 -0.80 -20.34 10.85
C LEU A 174 -1.45 -21.42 11.72
N GLU A 175 -0.81 -22.56 11.79
CA GLU A 175 -1.14 -23.65 12.71
C GLU A 175 0.04 -23.91 13.62
N VAL A 176 -0.20 -23.89 14.92
CA VAL A 176 0.78 -24.26 15.94
C VAL A 176 0.43 -25.63 16.45
N ASN A 177 1.28 -26.61 16.20
CA ASN A 177 1.09 -28.01 16.61
C ASN A 177 2.08 -28.36 17.71
N THR A 178 1.58 -29.05 18.73
CA THR A 178 2.40 -29.60 19.80
C THR A 178 2.52 -31.11 19.59
N PHE A 179 3.71 -31.59 19.33
CA PHE A 179 3.98 -33.04 19.25
C PHE A 179 4.23 -33.64 20.64
N ALA A 180 3.41 -33.24 21.58
CA ALA A 180 3.40 -33.85 22.94
C ALA A 180 2.43 -35.03 22.96
N ALA A 181 2.63 -36.03 22.10
CA ALA A 181 1.92 -37.28 22.27
C ALA A 181 2.47 -37.98 23.53
N VAL A 182 1.66 -38.06 24.56
CA VAL A 182 1.99 -38.74 25.84
C VAL A 182 2.45 -40.20 25.64
N SER A 183 2.23 -40.75 24.46
CA SER A 183 2.60 -42.12 24.04
C SER A 183 3.84 -42.20 23.16
N SER A 184 4.51 -41.08 22.83
CA SER A 184 5.69 -41.17 21.96
C SER A 184 6.88 -41.73 22.78
N ALA A 185 7.54 -42.74 22.20
CA ALA A 185 8.74 -43.33 22.80
C ALA A 185 9.88 -42.30 22.97
N GLU A 186 9.89 -41.23 22.18
CA GLU A 186 10.84 -40.13 22.28
C GLU A 186 10.62 -39.22 23.48
N LEU A 187 9.35 -38.90 23.79
CA LEU A 187 9.01 -38.13 24.99
C LEU A 187 9.51 -38.83 26.27
N ASN A 188 9.32 -40.16 26.32
CA ASN A 188 9.75 -40.96 27.45
C ASN A 188 11.27 -41.13 27.56
N ARG A 189 11.97 -41.09 26.39
CA ARG A 189 13.45 -41.26 26.34
C ARG A 189 14.20 -39.93 26.53
N LYS A 190 13.72 -38.84 25.93
CA LYS A 190 14.47 -37.57 25.89
C LYS A 190 13.85 -36.47 26.75
N LYS A 191 12.60 -36.62 27.19
CA LYS A 191 11.82 -35.60 27.91
C LYS A 191 11.78 -34.26 27.14
N VAL A 192 11.70 -34.31 25.79
CA VAL A 192 11.67 -33.15 24.87
C VAL A 192 10.28 -33.01 24.34
N PHE A 193 9.75 -31.79 24.42
CA PHE A 193 8.51 -31.39 23.77
C PHE A 193 8.86 -30.69 22.46
N GLU A 194 8.27 -31.11 21.34
CA GLU A 194 8.43 -30.48 20.04
C GLU A 194 7.21 -29.63 19.72
N TYR A 195 7.46 -28.41 19.34
CA TYR A 195 6.45 -27.47 18.84
C TYR A 195 6.78 -27.12 17.40
N ASN A 196 5.78 -27.17 16.54
CA ASN A 196 5.91 -26.80 15.14
C ASN A 196 4.88 -25.73 14.81
N ALA A 197 5.31 -24.67 14.10
CA ALA A 197 4.45 -23.68 13.53
C ALA A 197 4.60 -23.71 12.00
N ASP A 198 3.50 -23.88 11.28
CA ASP A 198 3.51 -23.95 9.81
C ASP A 198 2.44 -23.03 9.25
N ALA A 199 2.83 -22.25 8.23
CA ALA A 199 1.93 -21.38 7.47
C ALA A 199 2.40 -21.30 6.02
N ARG A 200 1.46 -21.15 5.08
CA ARG A 200 1.78 -20.96 3.66
C ARG A 200 0.98 -19.78 3.11
N VAL A 201 1.67 -18.70 2.90
CA VAL A 201 1.09 -17.46 2.39
C VAL A 201 2.09 -16.80 1.45
N SER A 202 1.58 -16.11 0.45
CA SER A 202 2.36 -15.22 -0.40
C SER A 202 1.61 -13.91 -0.60
N MET A 203 2.35 -12.84 -0.87
CA MET A 203 1.81 -11.55 -1.26
C MET A 203 2.48 -11.12 -2.56
N ASN A 204 1.68 -10.64 -3.51
CA ASN A 204 2.16 -10.25 -4.84
C ASN A 204 1.46 -8.98 -5.31
N PHE A 205 2.01 -8.37 -6.36
CA PHE A 205 1.39 -7.26 -7.06
C PHE A 205 0.07 -7.67 -7.70
N GLY A 206 -0.90 -6.78 -7.61
CA GLY A 206 -2.19 -6.89 -8.27
C GLY A 206 -2.36 -5.84 -9.36
N GLU A 207 -3.43 -5.06 -9.30
CA GLU A 207 -3.74 -4.02 -10.29
C GLU A 207 -2.95 -2.73 -9.98
N TRP A 208 -2.06 -2.32 -10.89
CA TRP A 208 -1.25 -1.12 -10.76
C TRP A 208 -2.09 0.16 -10.65
N SER A 209 -3.23 0.22 -11.34
CA SER A 209 -4.10 1.40 -11.32
C SER A 209 -4.85 1.61 -10.00
N ALA A 210 -4.71 0.70 -9.05
CA ALA A 210 -5.27 0.84 -7.70
C ALA A 210 -4.31 1.53 -6.70
N LEU A 211 -3.04 1.78 -7.08
CA LEU A 211 -2.06 2.47 -6.24
C LEU A 211 -1.13 3.35 -7.06
N PHE A 212 -0.95 4.59 -6.62
CA PHE A 212 -0.12 5.61 -7.25
C PHE A 212 0.97 6.05 -6.30
N LYS A 213 2.22 6.06 -6.77
CA LYS A 213 3.41 6.48 -6.01
C LYS A 213 3.84 7.88 -6.42
N PHE A 214 4.13 8.71 -5.42
CA PHE A 214 4.67 10.06 -5.58
C PHE A 214 5.99 10.16 -4.81
N LYS A 215 7.05 10.55 -5.49
CA LYS A 215 8.39 10.75 -4.92
C LYS A 215 8.71 12.24 -4.82
N PRO A 216 9.40 12.67 -3.73
CA PRO A 216 9.90 14.03 -3.58
C PRO A 216 10.95 14.40 -4.63
#